data_05f08b2e9499cca6dd1286644c3e630b
#
_entry.id   05f08b2e9499cca6dd1286644c3e630b
#
_cell.length_a   1.000
_cell.length_b   1.000
_cell.length_c   1.000
_cell.angle_alpha   90.00
_cell.angle_beta   90.00
_cell.angle_gamma   90.00
#
_symmetry.space_group_name_H-M   'P 1'
#
loop_
_entity.id
_entity.type
_entity.pdbx_description
1 polymer ?
#
loop_
_entity_poly.entity_id
_entity_poly.type
_entity_poly.pdbx_seq_one_letter_code
_entity_poly.pdbx_strand_id
1 'polypeptide(L)'
;MPLSKIQFRPGVNRETTSYGDENGWFNSDLVRFRKGRPEKMGGWTRLSGNTIQGTGRSLHVWSALDGSKYMGLGTESKFYIEEGGGYNDVTPIRATTTLGTNPLTTGSASSGVVTVTAPSHGAVNGDFVTLSGATATDGITVAQLNTEHTITLVDSNSYTISTGGSASSGSTAGGGSSVVATYQVNTGIDTVVAGNGFGAGLWGGLSTGYSQTTLNDSGGISDSDTTFILTSATDFETASTTTGADLTDASTTIAGASTTGFPSKGTIKIGSENIRYGTNVDNVFGDLTRGDDGTTAASSSSGATITFVGLVMIDDELLQYTGKSSDTINAGVVRGVRGTTAAAHDDGVAVKEANDFIGFGGASDTTASSGANIRLWAQDNWGEDLAFNIYDGALYYWNKTLGLGNRATTFASQAGASDSPTITRRTMVSGADRHIVCFGCNPIGKTAQDLLMIRWSDQESPFDWTPTATNTAGAQRISSGSEIIAAQKTRQEMIVWTDTSLHAMRFVGPPFTFGISMLANNVSIIGPNAVTTV
;
A
#
# COMPACT_ATOMS: atom_id res chain seq x y z
N MET A 1 7.50 -61.63 -6.11
CA MET A 1 7.70 -60.36 -6.85
C MET A 1 9.03 -59.80 -6.46
N PRO A 2 9.89 -59.38 -7.39
CA PRO A 2 11.13 -58.72 -7.04
C PRO A 2 10.85 -57.35 -6.40
N LEU A 3 11.45 -57.09 -5.25
CA LEU A 3 11.39 -55.80 -4.60
C LEU A 3 12.26 -54.80 -5.37
N SER A 4 11.66 -53.72 -5.88
CA SER A 4 12.39 -52.63 -6.52
C SER A 4 12.63 -51.52 -5.49
N LYS A 5 13.89 -51.09 -5.34
CA LYS A 5 14.26 -49.98 -4.48
C LYS A 5 13.93 -48.67 -5.20
N ILE A 6 12.97 -47.91 -4.68
CA ILE A 6 12.68 -46.56 -5.15
C ILE A 6 13.50 -45.57 -4.29
N GLN A 7 14.31 -44.75 -4.94
CA GLN A 7 15.13 -43.75 -4.28
C GLN A 7 14.77 -42.36 -4.83
N PHE A 8 14.26 -41.50 -3.98
CA PHE A 8 13.94 -40.11 -4.32
C PHE A 8 15.11 -39.20 -4.00
N ARG A 9 15.32 -38.17 -4.81
CA ARG A 9 16.26 -37.08 -4.55
C ARG A 9 15.65 -36.08 -3.57
N PRO A 10 16.42 -35.54 -2.61
CA PRO A 10 15.92 -34.49 -1.74
C PRO A 10 15.89 -33.14 -2.46
N GLY A 11 14.95 -32.28 -2.06
CA GLY A 11 14.80 -30.93 -2.60
C GLY A 11 13.80 -30.85 -3.74
N VAL A 12 13.41 -29.63 -4.08
CA VAL A 12 12.49 -29.30 -5.18
C VAL A 12 13.31 -28.71 -6.31
N ASN A 13 13.27 -29.31 -7.49
CA ASN A 13 13.95 -28.83 -8.68
C ASN A 13 12.92 -28.40 -9.74
N ARG A 14 12.92 -27.11 -10.09
CA ARG A 14 12.06 -26.52 -11.13
C ARG A 14 12.84 -26.02 -12.35
N GLU A 15 14.15 -26.28 -12.41
CA GLU A 15 14.99 -25.89 -13.56
C GLU A 15 14.74 -26.79 -14.77
N THR A 16 14.16 -27.98 -14.55
CA THR A 16 13.77 -28.93 -15.61
C THR A 16 12.25 -29.10 -15.64
N THR A 17 11.74 -29.78 -16.66
CA THR A 17 10.33 -30.17 -16.70
C THR A 17 10.03 -31.27 -15.66
N SER A 18 8.76 -31.43 -15.28
CA SER A 18 8.35 -32.53 -14.38
C SER A 18 8.68 -33.94 -14.88
N TYR A 19 8.97 -34.09 -16.16
CA TYR A 19 9.42 -35.34 -16.80
C TYR A 19 10.93 -35.47 -16.90
N GLY A 20 11.68 -34.37 -16.78
CA GLY A 20 13.12 -34.36 -16.97
C GLY A 20 13.94 -34.70 -15.73
N ASP A 21 13.31 -34.68 -14.55
CA ASP A 21 13.97 -35.01 -13.27
C ASP A 21 13.30 -36.24 -12.63
N GLU A 22 13.52 -37.40 -13.23
CA GLU A 22 13.04 -38.67 -12.68
C GLU A 22 13.58 -38.89 -11.26
N ASN A 23 12.70 -39.32 -10.35
CA ASN A 23 12.94 -39.48 -8.91
C ASN A 23 13.19 -38.17 -8.14
N GLY A 24 13.00 -37.01 -8.76
CA GLY A 24 13.01 -35.70 -8.11
C GLY A 24 11.62 -35.23 -7.66
N TRP A 25 11.59 -34.07 -7.01
CA TRP A 25 10.39 -33.37 -6.60
C TRP A 25 10.27 -32.08 -7.40
N PHE A 26 9.25 -31.98 -8.23
CA PHE A 26 9.00 -30.77 -9.03
C PHE A 26 8.29 -29.68 -8.22
N ASN A 27 7.42 -30.08 -7.28
CA ASN A 27 6.69 -29.18 -6.40
C ASN A 27 6.46 -29.85 -5.04
N SER A 28 6.39 -29.04 -3.97
CA SER A 28 6.00 -29.51 -2.65
C SER A 28 5.34 -28.40 -1.87
N ASP A 29 4.36 -28.74 -1.04
CA ASP A 29 3.70 -27.83 -0.10
C ASP A 29 3.74 -28.41 1.31
N LEU A 30 4.07 -27.55 2.31
CA LEU A 30 4.18 -27.92 3.72
C LEU A 30 5.11 -29.12 3.99
N VAL A 31 6.14 -29.28 3.17
CA VAL A 31 7.15 -30.33 3.29
C VAL A 31 8.56 -29.71 3.41
N ARG A 32 9.35 -30.22 4.32
CA ARG A 32 10.79 -29.96 4.39
C ARG A 32 11.57 -31.23 4.12
N PHE A 33 12.81 -31.09 3.66
CA PHE A 33 13.72 -32.21 3.48
C PHE A 33 14.72 -32.25 4.63
N ARG A 34 14.68 -33.32 5.43
CA ARG A 34 15.60 -33.53 6.55
C ARG A 34 16.37 -34.83 6.34
N LYS A 35 17.68 -34.75 6.39
CA LYS A 35 18.58 -35.91 6.14
C LYS A 35 18.24 -36.66 4.84
N GLY A 36 17.89 -35.90 3.79
CA GLY A 36 17.55 -36.45 2.48
C GLY A 36 16.14 -37.06 2.35
N ARG A 37 15.29 -36.92 3.36
CA ARG A 37 13.91 -37.47 3.35
C ARG A 37 12.88 -36.33 3.45
N PRO A 38 11.76 -36.40 2.71
CA PRO A 38 10.67 -35.49 2.88
C PRO A 38 9.98 -35.73 4.23
N GLU A 39 9.74 -34.66 4.95
CA GLU A 39 9.07 -34.66 6.25
C GLU A 39 8.00 -33.57 6.22
N LYS A 40 6.79 -33.85 6.67
CA LYS A 40 5.76 -32.85 6.84
C LYS A 40 6.23 -31.77 7.80
N MET A 41 6.06 -30.52 7.43
CA MET A 41 6.17 -29.42 8.38
C MET A 41 5.02 -29.54 9.38
N GLY A 42 5.33 -29.34 10.67
CA GLY A 42 4.31 -29.28 11.71
C GLY A 42 3.36 -28.09 11.48
N GLY A 43 2.22 -28.08 12.14
CA GLY A 43 1.31 -26.96 12.13
C GLY A 43 1.92 -25.71 12.77
N TRP A 44 1.33 -24.54 12.50
CA TRP A 44 1.69 -23.27 13.12
C TRP A 44 0.92 -23.11 14.43
N THR A 45 1.61 -22.68 15.47
CA THR A 45 0.98 -22.22 16.71
C THR A 45 1.17 -20.71 16.83
N ARG A 46 0.15 -20.01 17.32
CA ARG A 46 0.27 -18.57 17.58
C ARG A 46 1.32 -18.34 18.67
N LEU A 47 2.20 -17.38 18.46
CA LEU A 47 3.16 -16.93 19.47
C LEU A 47 2.43 -16.21 20.61
N SER A 48 1.41 -15.44 20.29
CA SER A 48 0.63 -14.64 21.23
C SER A 48 -0.87 -14.74 20.91
N GLY A 49 -1.71 -14.63 21.93
CA GLY A 49 -3.15 -14.45 21.79
C GLY A 49 -3.55 -13.03 21.39
N ASN A 50 -2.62 -12.07 21.52
CA ASN A 50 -2.85 -10.67 21.15
C ASN A 50 -2.79 -10.47 19.63
N THR A 51 -3.44 -9.41 19.16
CA THR A 51 -3.48 -9.03 17.73
C THR A 51 -2.74 -7.73 17.51
N ILE A 52 -2.21 -7.56 16.32
CA ILE A 52 -1.61 -6.32 15.82
C ILE A 52 -2.57 -5.65 14.85
N GLN A 53 -2.41 -4.35 14.64
CA GLN A 53 -3.08 -3.64 13.53
C GLN A 53 -2.18 -3.66 12.31
N GLY A 54 -2.77 -4.01 11.17
CA GLY A 54 -2.06 -4.11 9.90
C GLY A 54 -1.42 -5.46 9.65
N THR A 55 -0.71 -5.55 8.54
CA THR A 55 -0.03 -6.75 8.04
C THR A 55 1.45 -6.70 8.40
N GLY A 56 1.98 -7.72 9.08
CA GLY A 56 3.41 -7.77 9.45
C GLY A 56 4.32 -7.78 8.21
N ARG A 57 5.20 -6.76 8.10
CA ARG A 57 6.09 -6.54 6.95
C ARG A 57 7.57 -6.67 7.29
N SER A 58 7.92 -6.55 8.55
CA SER A 58 9.30 -6.72 9.00
C SER A 58 9.35 -7.33 10.38
N LEU A 59 10.35 -8.15 10.62
CA LEU A 59 10.65 -8.77 11.91
C LEU A 59 12.14 -8.66 12.18
N HIS A 60 12.48 -8.27 13.42
CA HIS A 60 13.86 -8.28 13.92
C HIS A 60 13.86 -8.69 15.37
N VAL A 61 14.72 -9.61 15.75
CA VAL A 61 14.80 -10.12 17.13
C VAL A 61 16.17 -9.81 17.74
N TRP A 62 16.14 -9.39 19.00
CA TRP A 62 17.37 -9.19 19.78
C TRP A 62 17.12 -9.52 21.27
N SER A 63 18.20 -9.58 22.02
CA SER A 63 18.16 -9.83 23.47
C SER A 63 18.86 -8.69 24.20
N ALA A 64 18.28 -8.26 25.30
CA ALA A 64 18.88 -7.32 26.22
C ALA A 64 19.82 -8.03 27.22
N LEU A 65 20.65 -7.25 27.90
CA LEU A 65 21.61 -7.76 28.90
C LEU A 65 20.93 -8.35 30.13
N ASP A 66 19.72 -7.94 30.44
CA ASP A 66 18.89 -8.49 31.51
C ASP A 66 18.23 -9.84 31.16
N GLY A 67 18.43 -10.32 29.93
CA GLY A 67 17.86 -11.56 29.41
C GLY A 67 16.49 -11.42 28.74
N SER A 68 15.90 -10.22 28.75
CA SER A 68 14.68 -9.93 28.01
C SER A 68 14.89 -10.14 26.52
N LYS A 69 13.87 -10.66 25.84
CA LYS A 69 13.87 -10.91 24.40
C LYS A 69 12.84 -10.02 23.76
N TYR A 70 13.27 -9.30 22.77
CA TYR A 70 12.44 -8.37 22.01
C TYR A 70 12.30 -8.78 20.57
N MET A 71 11.15 -8.46 19.98
CA MET A 71 10.92 -8.59 18.54
C MET A 71 10.30 -7.30 18.01
N GLY A 72 11.03 -6.58 17.18
CA GLY A 72 10.50 -5.45 16.43
C GLY A 72 9.63 -5.95 15.27
N LEU A 73 8.41 -5.43 15.16
CA LEU A 73 7.43 -5.80 14.15
C LEU A 73 6.84 -4.54 13.54
N GLY A 74 7.10 -4.35 12.25
CA GLY A 74 6.54 -3.22 11.47
C GLY A 74 5.39 -3.66 10.57
N THR A 75 4.30 -2.88 10.58
CA THR A 75 3.15 -3.04 9.69
C THR A 75 3.01 -1.81 8.78
N GLU A 76 2.04 -1.78 7.90
CA GLU A 76 1.77 -0.59 7.08
C GLU A 76 1.28 0.60 7.94
N SER A 77 0.68 0.33 9.09
CA SER A 77 0.07 1.33 9.94
C SER A 77 0.83 1.61 11.23
N LYS A 78 1.52 0.61 11.79
CA LYS A 78 2.14 0.72 13.11
C LYS A 78 3.49 0.01 13.21
N PHE A 79 4.22 0.34 14.27
CA PHE A 79 5.44 -0.36 14.65
C PHE A 79 5.35 -0.82 16.11
N TYR A 80 5.57 -2.11 16.33
CA TYR A 80 5.47 -2.74 17.63
C TYR A 80 6.81 -3.30 18.10
N ILE A 81 6.98 -3.36 19.42
CA ILE A 81 7.96 -4.24 20.06
C ILE A 81 7.19 -5.28 20.87
N GLU A 82 7.39 -6.53 20.51
CA GLU A 82 6.86 -7.66 21.26
C GLU A 82 7.82 -8.05 22.37
N GLU A 83 7.26 -8.25 23.58
CA GLU A 83 7.93 -8.85 24.71
C GLU A 83 6.93 -9.75 25.47
N GLY A 84 7.31 -10.99 25.70
CA GLY A 84 6.52 -11.93 26.52
C GLY A 84 5.12 -12.23 26.00
N GLY A 85 4.86 -12.09 24.70
CA GLY A 85 3.54 -12.27 24.09
C GLY A 85 2.73 -10.97 23.96
N GLY A 86 3.20 -9.85 24.52
CA GLY A 86 2.58 -8.54 24.41
C GLY A 86 3.14 -7.72 23.24
N TYR A 87 2.28 -7.10 22.43
CA TYR A 87 2.68 -6.16 21.39
C TYR A 87 2.55 -4.73 21.90
N ASN A 88 3.68 -4.08 22.14
CA ASN A 88 3.73 -2.71 22.64
C ASN A 88 3.88 -1.76 21.46
N ASP A 89 2.94 -0.84 21.32
CA ASP A 89 2.93 0.13 20.22
C ASP A 89 3.97 1.24 20.47
N VAL A 90 5.06 1.19 19.72
CA VAL A 90 6.15 2.19 19.75
C VAL A 90 6.18 3.03 18.49
N THR A 91 5.11 3.03 17.71
CA THR A 91 4.99 3.81 16.48
C THR A 91 5.38 5.28 16.71
N PRO A 92 6.29 5.86 15.92
CA PRO A 92 6.74 7.22 16.13
C PRO A 92 5.63 8.26 15.99
N ILE A 93 5.73 9.32 16.76
CA ILE A 93 4.86 10.49 16.66
C ILE A 93 5.49 11.49 15.69
N ARG A 94 4.73 11.92 14.68
CA ARG A 94 5.17 12.93 13.71
C ARG A 94 4.84 14.36 14.12
N ALA A 95 3.74 14.55 14.85
CA ALA A 95 3.32 15.88 15.29
C ALA A 95 2.40 15.78 16.51
N THR A 96 2.48 16.80 17.36
CA THR A 96 1.52 17.04 18.45
C THR A 96 1.08 18.49 18.36
N THR A 97 -0.22 18.73 18.31
CA THR A 97 -0.79 20.07 18.12
C THR A 97 -1.93 20.30 19.09
N THR A 98 -1.92 21.44 19.77
CA THR A 98 -3.10 21.91 20.52
C THR A 98 -4.10 22.49 19.54
N LEU A 99 -5.31 21.96 19.55
CA LEU A 99 -6.39 22.41 18.67
C LEU A 99 -7.03 23.68 19.22
N GLY A 100 -7.81 24.35 18.39
CA GLY A 100 -8.56 25.56 18.80
C GLY A 100 -9.64 25.27 19.84
N THR A 101 -10.42 26.29 20.20
CA THR A 101 -11.54 26.15 21.13
C THR A 101 -12.70 25.42 20.47
N ASN A 102 -13.20 24.37 21.15
CA ASN A 102 -14.29 23.51 20.68
C ASN A 102 -14.04 22.93 19.28
N PRO A 103 -12.90 22.24 19.07
CA PRO A 103 -12.53 21.75 17.74
C PRO A 103 -13.30 20.51 17.30
N LEU A 104 -14.13 19.96 18.18
CA LEU A 104 -14.90 18.75 17.93
C LEU A 104 -16.34 19.11 17.58
N THR A 105 -16.89 18.56 16.51
CA THR A 105 -18.31 18.71 16.15
C THR A 105 -18.92 17.32 16.01
N THR A 106 -19.95 17.04 16.82
CA THR A 106 -20.67 15.75 16.76
C THR A 106 -21.45 15.62 15.45
N GLY A 107 -21.57 14.40 14.95
CA GLY A 107 -22.43 14.09 13.80
C GLY A 107 -23.91 14.26 14.12
N SER A 108 -24.78 13.58 13.38
CA SER A 108 -26.23 13.59 13.67
C SER A 108 -26.52 12.93 15.02
N ALA A 109 -27.71 13.19 15.56
CA ALA A 109 -28.18 12.53 16.78
C ALA A 109 -28.05 11.00 16.66
N SER A 110 -27.65 10.36 17.74
CA SER A 110 -27.34 8.93 17.85
C SER A 110 -26.09 8.47 17.06
N SER A 111 -25.36 9.37 16.40
CA SER A 111 -24.10 9.05 15.72
C SER A 111 -22.90 9.08 16.70
N GLY A 112 -21.96 8.15 16.53
CA GLY A 112 -20.66 8.19 17.22
C GLY A 112 -19.57 8.88 16.40
N VAL A 113 -19.88 9.42 15.24
CA VAL A 113 -18.91 10.14 14.39
C VAL A 113 -18.73 11.57 14.89
N VAL A 114 -17.48 11.99 15.00
CA VAL A 114 -17.09 13.33 15.40
C VAL A 114 -16.15 13.92 14.35
N THR A 115 -16.47 15.11 13.86
CA THR A 115 -15.59 15.89 13.00
C THR A 115 -14.60 16.66 13.87
N VAL A 116 -13.33 16.56 13.56
CA VAL A 116 -12.22 17.27 14.23
C VAL A 116 -11.70 18.35 13.30
N THR A 117 -11.75 19.61 13.76
CA THR A 117 -11.16 20.74 13.06
C THR A 117 -9.70 20.89 13.48
N ALA A 118 -8.79 20.65 12.56
CA ALA A 118 -7.34 20.65 12.78
C ALA A 118 -6.62 21.16 11.54
N PRO A 119 -6.41 22.48 11.40
CA PRO A 119 -5.80 23.06 10.20
C PRO A 119 -4.41 22.47 9.88
N SER A 120 -4.19 22.12 8.61
CA SER A 120 -2.90 21.61 8.10
C SER A 120 -2.38 20.38 8.85
N HIS A 121 -3.28 19.49 9.26
CA HIS A 121 -2.92 18.29 10.07
C HIS A 121 -2.03 17.29 9.32
N GLY A 122 -1.97 17.31 7.99
CA GLY A 122 -1.11 16.45 7.17
C GLY A 122 -1.40 14.94 7.32
N ALA A 123 -2.58 14.57 7.83
CA ALA A 123 -2.99 13.18 7.91
C ALA A 123 -3.54 12.68 6.57
N VAL A 124 -3.41 11.39 6.35
CA VAL A 124 -4.05 10.67 5.24
C VAL A 124 -5.16 9.76 5.78
N ASN A 125 -6.01 9.26 4.90
CA ASN A 125 -7.07 8.34 5.30
C ASN A 125 -6.49 7.07 5.93
N GLY A 126 -7.04 6.66 7.08
CA GLY A 126 -6.55 5.49 7.82
C GLY A 126 -5.40 5.77 8.80
N ASP A 127 -4.94 7.02 8.92
CA ASP A 127 -3.97 7.43 9.95
C ASP A 127 -4.56 7.30 11.36
N PHE A 128 -3.67 7.33 12.35
CA PHE A 128 -4.06 7.31 13.75
C PHE A 128 -3.74 8.63 14.44
N VAL A 129 -4.69 9.06 15.26
CA VAL A 129 -4.56 10.22 16.14
C VAL A 129 -4.98 9.85 17.54
N THR A 130 -4.20 10.26 18.53
CA THR A 130 -4.60 10.20 19.94
C THR A 130 -5.06 11.59 20.35
N LEU A 131 -6.33 11.72 20.78
CA LEU A 131 -6.82 12.93 21.39
C LEU A 131 -6.62 12.89 22.90
N SER A 132 -6.37 14.04 23.49
CA SER A 132 -6.30 14.24 24.94
C SER A 132 -6.79 15.62 25.33
N GLY A 133 -7.17 15.82 26.59
CA GLY A 133 -7.65 17.10 27.09
C GLY A 133 -9.05 17.51 26.62
N ALA A 134 -9.74 16.67 25.86
CA ALA A 134 -11.13 16.94 25.46
C ALA A 134 -12.10 16.74 26.63
N THR A 135 -13.07 17.62 26.74
CA THR A 135 -14.24 17.49 27.65
C THR A 135 -15.36 16.72 26.98
N ALA A 136 -16.24 16.11 27.77
CA ALA A 136 -17.43 15.44 27.25
C ALA A 136 -18.26 16.38 26.38
N THR A 137 -18.74 15.87 25.24
CA THR A 137 -19.45 16.67 24.26
C THR A 137 -20.67 15.91 23.78
N ASP A 138 -21.86 16.50 23.93
CA ASP A 138 -23.13 16.02 23.38
C ASP A 138 -23.40 14.52 23.66
N GLY A 139 -23.16 14.06 24.89
CA GLY A 139 -23.37 12.67 25.30
C GLY A 139 -22.17 11.75 25.06
N ILE A 140 -21.18 12.16 24.26
CA ILE A 140 -19.94 11.41 24.08
C ILE A 140 -19.01 11.70 25.25
N THR A 141 -18.55 10.66 25.92
CA THR A 141 -17.79 10.77 27.18
C THR A 141 -16.32 11.15 26.96
N VAL A 142 -15.69 11.67 28.01
CA VAL A 142 -14.24 11.99 28.03
C VAL A 142 -13.39 10.78 27.65
N ALA A 143 -13.72 9.60 28.14
CA ALA A 143 -12.97 8.39 27.86
C ALA A 143 -13.09 7.93 26.38
N GLN A 144 -14.23 8.21 25.76
CA GLN A 144 -14.45 7.91 24.34
C GLN A 144 -13.76 8.90 23.40
N LEU A 145 -13.55 10.16 23.85
CA LEU A 145 -12.84 11.17 23.08
C LEU A 145 -11.33 11.09 23.27
N ASN A 146 -10.85 10.95 24.51
CA ASN A 146 -9.43 11.01 24.86
C ASN A 146 -8.77 9.63 24.75
N THR A 147 -8.76 9.10 23.54
CA THR A 147 -8.13 7.83 23.18
C THR A 147 -7.57 7.89 21.75
N GLU A 148 -7.00 6.80 21.30
CA GLU A 148 -6.56 6.68 19.91
C GLU A 148 -7.74 6.40 18.99
N HIS A 149 -7.78 7.09 17.87
CA HIS A 149 -8.80 6.96 16.83
C HIS A 149 -8.17 6.81 15.46
N THR A 150 -8.85 6.09 14.58
CA THR A 150 -8.53 6.07 13.15
C THR A 150 -9.16 7.29 12.47
N ILE A 151 -8.39 7.95 11.63
CA ILE A 151 -8.80 9.12 10.85
C ILE A 151 -9.52 8.68 9.57
N THR A 152 -10.70 9.23 9.34
CA THR A 152 -11.31 9.31 8.02
C THR A 152 -11.15 10.73 7.50
N LEU A 153 -10.35 10.89 6.44
CA LEU A 153 -10.01 12.20 5.90
C LEU A 153 -11.24 12.88 5.28
N VAL A 154 -11.43 14.15 5.60
CA VAL A 154 -12.41 15.03 4.95
C VAL A 154 -11.69 15.98 4.00
N ASP A 155 -10.74 16.78 4.54
CA ASP A 155 -9.91 17.71 3.78
C ASP A 155 -8.58 17.99 4.52
N SER A 156 -7.82 18.99 4.07
CA SER A 156 -6.53 19.36 4.69
C SER A 156 -6.67 19.98 6.09
N ASN A 157 -7.86 20.35 6.52
CA ASN A 157 -8.13 21.09 7.77
C ASN A 157 -9.10 20.36 8.69
N SER A 158 -9.69 19.25 8.23
CA SER A 158 -10.65 18.48 9.01
C SER A 158 -10.64 16.99 8.67
N TYR A 159 -11.02 16.19 9.65
CA TYR A 159 -11.20 14.75 9.51
C TYR A 159 -12.29 14.27 10.47
N THR A 160 -12.80 13.08 10.25
CA THR A 160 -13.74 12.45 11.18
C THR A 160 -13.08 11.28 11.90
N ILE A 161 -13.58 11.04 13.12
CA ILE A 161 -13.23 9.89 13.97
C ILE A 161 -14.52 9.20 14.41
N SER A 162 -14.42 7.88 14.68
CA SER A 162 -15.50 7.12 15.31
C SER A 162 -15.17 6.89 16.78
N THR A 163 -16.00 7.40 17.67
CA THR A 163 -15.75 7.36 19.11
C THR A 163 -16.37 6.16 19.82
N GLY A 164 -17.22 5.39 19.13
CA GLY A 164 -18.02 4.32 19.73
C GLY A 164 -19.11 4.86 20.70
N GLY A 165 -19.25 6.19 20.82
CA GLY A 165 -20.27 6.85 21.58
C GLY A 165 -21.54 7.10 20.78
N SER A 166 -22.42 7.96 21.33
CA SER A 166 -23.67 8.35 20.69
C SER A 166 -23.99 9.79 21.02
N ALA A 167 -24.06 10.65 20.01
CA ALA A 167 -24.43 12.04 20.18
C ALA A 167 -25.89 12.16 20.63
N SER A 168 -26.17 12.98 21.63
CA SER A 168 -27.53 13.17 22.18
C SER A 168 -28.42 13.99 21.25
N SER A 169 -27.92 15.12 20.76
CA SER A 169 -28.66 16.06 19.92
C SER A 169 -28.07 16.20 18.50
N GLY A 170 -26.77 15.94 18.35
CA GLY A 170 -26.04 16.06 17.09
C GLY A 170 -25.67 17.50 16.72
N SER A 171 -24.74 17.62 15.77
CA SER A 171 -24.22 18.88 15.21
C SER A 171 -23.77 19.89 16.28
N THR A 172 -23.26 19.37 17.41
CA THR A 172 -22.88 20.21 18.57
C THR A 172 -21.35 20.35 18.59
N ALA A 173 -20.87 21.61 18.59
CA ALA A 173 -19.46 21.92 18.77
C ALA A 173 -19.06 21.81 20.25
N GLY A 174 -17.88 21.23 20.51
CA GLY A 174 -17.40 21.01 21.87
C GLY A 174 -15.95 20.55 21.93
N GLY A 175 -15.59 19.89 23.03
CA GLY A 175 -14.23 19.44 23.34
C GLY A 175 -13.47 20.39 24.25
N GLY A 176 -13.88 21.66 24.36
CA GLY A 176 -13.20 22.67 25.18
C GLY A 176 -11.98 23.29 24.49
N SER A 177 -11.12 23.95 25.27
CA SER A 177 -9.97 24.73 24.77
C SER A 177 -8.61 24.02 24.93
N SER A 178 -8.59 22.82 25.47
CA SER A 178 -7.37 22.11 25.82
C SER A 178 -7.17 20.81 25.05
N VAL A 179 -7.87 20.66 23.92
CA VAL A 179 -7.77 19.45 23.11
C VAL A 179 -6.42 19.42 22.40
N VAL A 180 -5.68 18.33 22.63
CA VAL A 180 -4.42 18.07 21.97
C VAL A 180 -4.58 16.85 21.07
N ALA A 181 -4.16 16.99 19.81
CA ALA A 181 -4.10 15.92 18.83
C ALA A 181 -2.64 15.48 18.65
N THR A 182 -2.37 14.21 18.90
CA THR A 182 -1.05 13.58 18.71
C THR A 182 -1.15 12.61 17.54
N TYR A 183 -0.47 12.94 16.45
CA TYR A 183 -0.49 12.20 15.19
C TYR A 183 0.69 11.23 15.11
N GLN A 184 0.41 9.99 14.82
CA GLN A 184 1.44 9.00 14.47
C GLN A 184 1.99 9.28 13.05
N VAL A 185 3.10 8.61 12.70
CA VAL A 185 3.56 8.59 11.30
C VAL A 185 2.44 8.08 10.40
N ASN A 186 2.33 8.67 9.21
CA ASN A 186 1.26 8.35 8.29
C ASN A 186 1.22 6.86 7.94
N THR A 187 0.03 6.31 7.88
CA THR A 187 -0.21 4.95 7.40
C THR A 187 0.33 4.81 5.97
N GLY A 188 1.01 3.71 5.72
CA GLY A 188 1.54 3.41 4.41
C GLY A 188 0.62 2.52 3.60
N ILE A 189 1.04 2.22 2.38
CA ILE A 189 0.33 1.33 1.48
C ILE A 189 0.46 -0.11 1.98
N ASP A 190 -0.67 -0.79 2.19
CA ASP A 190 -0.73 -2.20 2.57
C ASP A 190 -0.58 -3.12 1.36
N THR A 191 -1.27 -2.83 0.28
CA THR A 191 -1.23 -3.61 -0.95
C THR A 191 -0.83 -2.73 -2.12
N VAL A 192 0.13 -3.19 -2.90
CA VAL A 192 0.32 -2.66 -4.25
C VAL A 192 -0.65 -3.42 -5.13
N VAL A 193 -1.73 -2.77 -5.54
CA VAL A 193 -2.52 -3.28 -6.64
C VAL A 193 -1.61 -3.21 -7.86
N ALA A 194 -1.22 -4.37 -8.38
CA ALA A 194 -0.52 -4.43 -9.65
C ALA A 194 -1.37 -3.65 -10.66
N GLY A 195 -0.75 -2.65 -11.32
CA GLY A 195 -1.45 -1.82 -12.28
C GLY A 195 -2.01 -2.65 -13.44
N ASN A 196 -2.71 -2.00 -14.32
CA ASN A 196 -3.33 -2.58 -15.52
C ASN A 196 -2.24 -3.08 -16.49
N GLY A 197 -1.66 -4.24 -16.26
CA GLY A 197 -0.58 -4.75 -17.08
C GLY A 197 -0.51 -6.27 -17.14
N PHE A 198 0.53 -6.78 -17.77
CA PHE A 198 0.79 -8.21 -17.86
C PHE A 198 0.77 -8.87 -16.48
N GLY A 199 -0.12 -9.83 -16.27
CA GLY A 199 -0.26 -10.57 -15.02
C GLY A 199 -1.18 -9.93 -13.97
N ALA A 200 -1.82 -8.80 -14.27
CA ALA A 200 -2.75 -8.12 -13.36
C ALA A 200 -4.23 -8.53 -13.51
N GLY A 201 -4.51 -9.71 -14.00
CA GLY A 201 -5.84 -10.21 -14.32
C GLY A 201 -6.07 -10.26 -15.82
N LEU A 202 -7.29 -9.94 -16.27
CA LEU A 202 -7.59 -9.81 -17.71
C LEU A 202 -6.65 -8.80 -18.36
N TRP A 203 -6.24 -9.05 -19.58
CA TRP A 203 -5.33 -8.21 -20.35
C TRP A 203 -5.88 -6.77 -20.46
N GLY A 204 -5.24 -5.84 -19.79
CA GLY A 204 -5.72 -4.47 -19.61
C GLY A 204 -6.08 -4.13 -18.16
N GLY A 205 -6.32 -5.13 -17.30
CA GLY A 205 -6.62 -4.98 -15.89
C GLY A 205 -7.88 -4.15 -15.58
N LEU A 206 -8.14 -3.95 -14.30
CA LEU A 206 -9.14 -3.02 -13.79
C LEU A 206 -8.46 -1.86 -13.11
N SER A 207 -9.05 -0.66 -13.16
CA SER A 207 -8.56 0.48 -12.38
C SER A 207 -8.68 0.22 -10.88
N THR A 208 -7.86 0.89 -10.09
CA THR A 208 -7.98 0.87 -8.63
C THR A 208 -9.20 1.68 -8.18
N GLY A 209 -9.92 1.19 -7.19
CA GLY A 209 -11.09 1.89 -6.63
C GLY A 209 -12.41 1.56 -7.30
N TYR A 210 -12.47 0.45 -8.03
CA TYR A 210 -13.73 -0.05 -8.58
C TYR A 210 -14.71 -0.51 -7.49
N SER A 211 -15.99 -0.31 -7.73
CA SER A 211 -17.06 -0.84 -6.88
C SER A 211 -17.15 -2.36 -7.03
N GLN A 212 -17.37 -3.04 -5.93
CA GLN A 212 -17.49 -4.49 -5.89
C GLN A 212 -18.70 -4.93 -5.09
N THR A 213 -19.40 -5.93 -5.59
CA THR A 213 -20.51 -6.63 -4.92
C THR A 213 -20.41 -8.12 -5.20
N THR A 214 -21.46 -8.87 -4.88
CA THR A 214 -21.58 -10.29 -5.23
C THR A 214 -22.83 -10.53 -6.04
N LEU A 215 -22.81 -11.56 -6.90
CA LEU A 215 -24.00 -12.11 -7.53
C LEU A 215 -24.93 -12.64 -6.44
N ASN A 216 -26.20 -12.32 -6.52
CA ASN A 216 -27.24 -12.77 -5.58
C ASN A 216 -28.42 -13.33 -6.37
N ASP A 217 -28.12 -14.25 -7.27
CA ASP A 217 -29.07 -14.89 -8.17
C ASP A 217 -29.13 -16.38 -7.85
N SER A 218 -30.26 -16.80 -7.25
CA SER A 218 -30.41 -18.17 -6.74
C SER A 218 -30.21 -19.21 -7.85
N GLY A 219 -29.10 -19.95 -7.77
CA GLY A 219 -28.67 -20.91 -8.77
C GLY A 219 -27.66 -20.39 -9.77
N GLY A 220 -27.21 -19.15 -9.59
CA GLY A 220 -26.26 -18.49 -10.49
C GLY A 220 -26.90 -18.01 -11.79
N ILE A 221 -26.06 -17.59 -12.73
CA ILE A 221 -26.50 -17.17 -14.07
C ILE A 221 -25.89 -18.07 -15.15
N SER A 222 -26.64 -18.33 -16.22
CA SER A 222 -26.16 -19.05 -17.39
C SER A 222 -25.34 -18.13 -18.31
N ASP A 223 -24.69 -18.70 -19.32
CA ASP A 223 -23.95 -17.99 -20.36
C ASP A 223 -24.81 -17.10 -21.28
N SER A 224 -26.12 -17.25 -21.21
CA SER A 224 -27.10 -16.57 -22.08
C SER A 224 -28.04 -15.63 -21.32
N ASP A 225 -27.95 -15.58 -19.99
CA ASP A 225 -28.82 -14.70 -19.21
C ASP A 225 -28.52 -13.22 -19.49
N THR A 226 -29.61 -12.48 -19.69
CA THR A 226 -29.59 -11.03 -19.98
C THR A 226 -30.08 -10.19 -18.81
N THR A 227 -30.31 -10.82 -17.66
CA THR A 227 -30.65 -10.17 -16.40
C THR A 227 -29.97 -10.92 -15.27
N PHE A 228 -29.55 -10.22 -14.23
CA PHE A 228 -28.98 -10.82 -13.03
C PHE A 228 -29.13 -9.92 -11.83
N ILE A 229 -29.17 -10.51 -10.64
CA ILE A 229 -29.38 -9.81 -9.38
C ILE A 229 -28.06 -9.71 -8.63
N LEU A 230 -27.77 -8.55 -8.07
CA LEU A 230 -26.61 -8.26 -7.24
C LEU A 230 -27.02 -8.11 -5.77
N THR A 231 -26.13 -8.38 -4.85
CA THR A 231 -26.35 -8.09 -3.41
C THR A 231 -26.59 -6.60 -3.17
N SER A 232 -25.90 -5.75 -3.93
CA SER A 232 -26.16 -4.31 -4.03
C SER A 232 -25.68 -3.79 -5.37
N ALA A 233 -26.52 -3.07 -6.09
CA ALA A 233 -26.16 -2.39 -7.32
C ALA A 233 -26.04 -0.86 -7.13
N THR A 234 -25.98 -0.37 -5.89
CA THR A 234 -26.02 1.08 -5.60
C THR A 234 -24.91 1.83 -6.32
N ASP A 235 -23.71 1.30 -6.31
CA ASP A 235 -22.50 1.95 -6.85
C ASP A 235 -22.27 1.66 -8.35
N PHE A 236 -23.13 0.89 -8.99
CA PHE A 236 -23.05 0.62 -10.42
C PHE A 236 -23.85 1.67 -11.18
N GLU A 237 -23.17 2.43 -12.02
CA GLU A 237 -23.73 3.64 -12.62
C GLU A 237 -24.67 3.33 -13.78
N THR A 238 -25.73 4.14 -13.87
CA THR A 238 -26.61 4.21 -15.03
C THR A 238 -26.99 5.66 -15.25
N ALA A 239 -26.79 6.18 -16.45
CA ALA A 239 -27.14 7.56 -16.80
C ALA A 239 -27.66 7.63 -18.23
N SER A 240 -28.56 8.56 -18.47
CA SER A 240 -29.09 8.82 -19.80
C SER A 240 -29.33 10.32 -19.99
N THR A 241 -29.03 10.81 -21.20
CA THR A 241 -29.29 12.20 -21.61
C THR A 241 -29.59 12.22 -23.12
N THR A 242 -29.62 13.39 -23.72
CA THR A 242 -29.80 13.53 -25.18
C THR A 242 -28.70 14.40 -25.76
N THR A 243 -28.39 14.24 -27.04
CA THR A 243 -27.43 15.10 -27.77
C THR A 243 -27.98 16.52 -27.83
N GLY A 244 -27.13 17.50 -27.52
CA GLY A 244 -27.47 18.93 -27.62
C GLY A 244 -27.32 19.52 -29.03
N ALA A 245 -26.65 18.78 -29.91
CA ALA A 245 -26.40 19.17 -31.30
C ALA A 245 -26.32 17.95 -32.20
N ASP A 246 -26.36 18.17 -33.54
CA ASP A 246 -26.12 17.10 -34.51
C ASP A 246 -24.71 16.56 -34.37
N LEU A 247 -24.58 15.25 -34.49
CA LEU A 247 -23.33 14.51 -34.42
C LEU A 247 -22.99 13.95 -35.81
N THR A 248 -21.79 14.12 -36.25
CA THR A 248 -21.25 13.44 -37.44
C THR A 248 -20.42 12.24 -37.01
N ASP A 249 -20.14 11.33 -37.92
CA ASP A 249 -19.24 10.17 -37.73
C ASP A 249 -17.80 10.58 -37.37
N ALA A 250 -17.40 11.81 -37.73
CA ALA A 250 -16.08 12.38 -37.44
C ALA A 250 -16.04 13.34 -36.26
N SER A 251 -17.15 13.52 -35.52
CA SER A 251 -17.18 14.43 -34.39
C SER A 251 -16.21 13.99 -33.30
N THR A 252 -15.42 14.94 -32.76
CA THR A 252 -14.43 14.72 -31.70
C THR A 252 -14.95 15.10 -30.32
N THR A 253 -16.12 15.70 -30.23
CA THR A 253 -16.82 16.04 -28.97
C THR A 253 -18.32 15.82 -29.15
N ILE A 254 -19.01 15.54 -28.05
CA ILE A 254 -20.48 15.40 -28.01
C ILE A 254 -21.01 16.27 -26.88
N ALA A 255 -21.84 17.27 -27.22
CA ALA A 255 -22.58 18.02 -26.25
C ALA A 255 -23.80 17.23 -25.80
N GLY A 256 -23.98 17.02 -24.51
CA GLY A 256 -25.17 16.47 -23.91
C GLY A 256 -26.09 17.58 -23.38
N ALA A 257 -27.39 17.33 -23.30
CA ALA A 257 -28.33 18.25 -22.65
C ALA A 257 -28.01 18.44 -21.16
N SER A 258 -27.57 17.35 -20.51
CA SER A 258 -26.97 17.32 -19.16
C SER A 258 -26.12 16.07 -19.06
N THR A 259 -24.92 16.17 -18.48
CA THR A 259 -24.06 15.01 -18.24
C THR A 259 -23.96 14.65 -16.75
N THR A 260 -24.87 15.20 -15.93
CA THR A 260 -25.01 14.83 -14.52
C THR A 260 -25.29 13.33 -14.39
N GLY A 261 -24.52 12.63 -13.54
CA GLY A 261 -24.64 11.18 -13.34
C GLY A 261 -23.80 10.35 -14.30
N PHE A 262 -23.13 10.97 -15.28
CA PHE A 262 -22.11 10.27 -16.07
C PHE A 262 -20.75 10.42 -15.40
N PRO A 263 -19.91 9.36 -15.36
CA PRO A 263 -18.53 9.44 -14.90
C PRO A 263 -17.70 10.47 -15.68
N SER A 264 -16.53 10.81 -15.14
CA SER A 264 -15.58 11.68 -15.82
C SER A 264 -15.01 11.07 -17.12
N LYS A 265 -15.00 9.76 -17.24
CA LYS A 265 -14.62 8.97 -18.41
C LYS A 265 -15.46 7.69 -18.47
N GLY A 266 -15.58 7.08 -19.64
CA GLY A 266 -16.36 5.85 -19.80
C GLY A 266 -16.79 5.59 -21.23
N THR A 267 -17.82 4.78 -21.39
CA THR A 267 -18.43 4.47 -22.69
C THR A 267 -19.89 4.91 -22.71
N ILE A 268 -20.32 5.52 -23.78
CA ILE A 268 -21.72 5.88 -24.04
C ILE A 268 -22.20 5.21 -25.30
N LYS A 269 -23.52 5.01 -25.38
CA LYS A 269 -24.18 4.46 -26.55
C LYS A 269 -25.13 5.50 -27.16
N ILE A 270 -25.04 5.69 -28.47
CA ILE A 270 -25.97 6.50 -29.27
C ILE A 270 -26.44 5.65 -30.42
N GLY A 271 -27.72 5.32 -30.48
CA GLY A 271 -28.22 4.37 -31.46
C GLY A 271 -27.56 3.00 -31.36
N SER A 272 -26.85 2.57 -32.39
CA SER A 272 -26.08 1.31 -32.39
C SER A 272 -24.59 1.49 -32.10
N GLU A 273 -24.10 2.72 -31.99
CA GLU A 273 -22.69 3.02 -31.77
C GLU A 273 -22.33 3.10 -30.30
N ASN A 274 -21.25 2.41 -29.89
CA ASN A 274 -20.54 2.64 -28.65
C ASN A 274 -19.43 3.66 -28.88
N ILE A 275 -19.33 4.65 -28.03
CA ILE A 275 -18.36 5.75 -28.10
C ILE A 275 -17.68 5.84 -26.75
N ARG A 276 -16.37 5.64 -26.69
CA ARG A 276 -15.62 5.88 -25.47
C ARG A 276 -15.22 7.35 -25.39
N TYR A 277 -15.35 7.94 -24.20
CA TYR A 277 -14.94 9.30 -23.90
C TYR A 277 -13.91 9.33 -22.77
N GLY A 278 -12.93 10.20 -22.89
CA GLY A 278 -11.87 10.40 -21.90
C GLY A 278 -12.13 11.57 -20.95
N THR A 279 -13.03 12.48 -21.31
CA THR A 279 -13.38 13.65 -20.50
C THR A 279 -14.88 13.92 -20.53
N ASN A 280 -15.42 14.41 -19.41
CA ASN A 280 -16.80 14.87 -19.27
C ASN A 280 -16.78 16.17 -18.44
N VAL A 281 -16.80 17.31 -19.12
CA VAL A 281 -16.71 18.65 -18.53
C VAL A 281 -17.73 19.57 -19.21
N ASP A 282 -18.41 20.38 -18.43
CA ASP A 282 -19.37 21.40 -18.91
C ASP A 282 -20.44 20.83 -19.86
N ASN A 283 -20.95 19.64 -19.55
CA ASN A 283 -21.91 18.90 -20.38
C ASN A 283 -21.37 18.48 -21.75
N VAL A 284 -20.05 18.36 -21.89
CA VAL A 284 -19.41 17.90 -23.13
C VAL A 284 -18.57 16.65 -22.87
N PHE A 285 -18.83 15.60 -23.61
CA PHE A 285 -17.96 14.43 -23.70
C PHE A 285 -16.85 14.72 -24.73
N GLY A 286 -15.60 14.60 -24.30
CA GLY A 286 -14.41 14.83 -25.11
C GLY A 286 -13.48 13.61 -25.16
N ASP A 287 -12.39 13.74 -25.90
CA ASP A 287 -11.41 12.66 -26.12
C ASP A 287 -12.09 11.37 -26.62
N LEU A 288 -12.86 11.50 -27.70
CA LEU A 288 -13.73 10.44 -28.18
C LEU A 288 -12.97 9.38 -28.96
N THR A 289 -13.24 8.12 -28.67
CA THR A 289 -12.99 6.98 -29.56
C THR A 289 -14.31 6.54 -30.16
N ARG A 290 -14.52 6.81 -31.44
CA ARG A 290 -15.76 6.49 -32.16
C ARG A 290 -15.75 5.03 -32.61
N GLY A 291 -16.92 4.42 -32.66
CA GLY A 291 -17.06 3.03 -33.09
C GLY A 291 -16.38 2.04 -32.14
N ASP A 292 -16.34 2.34 -30.84
CA ASP A 292 -15.70 1.48 -29.83
C ASP A 292 -16.39 0.11 -29.78
N ASP A 293 -15.64 -0.90 -29.31
CA ASP A 293 -16.15 -2.26 -29.11
C ASP A 293 -16.70 -2.93 -30.38
N GLY A 294 -16.08 -2.65 -31.54
CA GLY A 294 -16.45 -3.23 -32.82
C GLY A 294 -17.72 -2.64 -33.44
N THR A 295 -18.27 -1.56 -32.91
CA THR A 295 -19.36 -0.83 -33.53
C THR A 295 -18.85 0.11 -34.62
N THR A 296 -19.74 0.70 -35.43
CA THR A 296 -19.36 1.61 -36.49
C THR A 296 -19.77 3.04 -36.14
N ALA A 297 -18.84 3.98 -36.34
CA ALA A 297 -19.11 5.41 -36.15
C ALA A 297 -20.27 5.86 -37.05
N ALA A 298 -21.25 6.55 -36.47
CA ALA A 298 -22.47 6.96 -37.14
C ALA A 298 -22.83 8.41 -36.83
N SER A 299 -23.49 9.08 -37.79
CA SER A 299 -24.10 10.39 -37.53
C SER A 299 -25.41 10.23 -36.75
N SER A 300 -25.76 11.26 -35.98
CA SER A 300 -26.99 11.29 -35.20
C SER A 300 -27.53 12.73 -35.11
N SER A 301 -28.83 12.88 -35.11
CA SER A 301 -29.46 14.20 -34.97
C SER A 301 -29.46 14.68 -33.51
N SER A 302 -29.54 15.99 -33.32
CA SER A 302 -29.81 16.61 -32.05
C SER A 302 -31.06 16.00 -31.37
N GLY A 303 -31.00 15.76 -30.07
CA GLY A 303 -32.06 15.11 -29.31
C GLY A 303 -31.99 13.57 -29.30
N ALA A 304 -30.99 12.97 -29.96
CA ALA A 304 -30.77 11.52 -29.86
C ALA A 304 -30.37 11.10 -28.44
N THR A 305 -30.87 9.96 -28.00
CA THR A 305 -30.58 9.45 -26.66
C THR A 305 -29.12 9.02 -26.53
N ILE A 306 -28.46 9.52 -25.52
CA ILE A 306 -27.14 9.08 -25.04
C ILE A 306 -27.38 8.24 -23.78
N THR A 307 -26.90 7.00 -23.77
CA THR A 307 -27.00 6.13 -22.60
C THR A 307 -25.61 5.71 -22.15
N PHE A 308 -25.34 5.78 -20.84
CA PHE A 308 -24.10 5.24 -20.29
C PHE A 308 -24.04 3.73 -20.45
N VAL A 309 -22.88 3.23 -20.83
CA VAL A 309 -22.60 1.81 -20.97
C VAL A 309 -21.72 1.37 -19.83
N GLY A 310 -22.31 0.72 -18.83
CA GLY A 310 -21.59 0.13 -17.71
C GLY A 310 -20.96 -1.20 -18.10
N LEU A 311 -19.80 -1.49 -17.54
CA LEU A 311 -19.10 -2.76 -17.66
C LEU A 311 -18.93 -3.37 -16.29
N VAL A 312 -19.18 -4.66 -16.18
CA VAL A 312 -18.86 -5.46 -14.98
C VAL A 312 -18.05 -6.67 -15.37
N MET A 313 -17.18 -7.10 -14.45
CA MET A 313 -16.43 -8.32 -14.54
C MET A 313 -16.94 -9.33 -13.53
N ILE A 314 -17.27 -10.53 -13.99
CA ILE A 314 -17.62 -11.67 -13.16
C ILE A 314 -16.66 -12.80 -13.54
N ASP A 315 -15.83 -13.24 -12.60
CA ASP A 315 -14.68 -14.12 -12.85
C ASP A 315 -13.81 -13.59 -14.00
N ASP A 316 -13.74 -14.29 -15.13
CA ASP A 316 -12.98 -13.90 -16.33
C ASP A 316 -13.86 -13.35 -17.46
N GLU A 317 -15.14 -13.12 -17.23
CA GLU A 317 -16.07 -12.55 -18.21
C GLU A 317 -16.33 -11.09 -17.97
N LEU A 318 -16.30 -10.29 -19.04
CA LEU A 318 -16.82 -8.92 -19.07
C LEU A 318 -18.23 -8.90 -19.65
N LEU A 319 -19.12 -8.23 -18.92
CA LEU A 319 -20.51 -8.01 -19.30
C LEU A 319 -20.75 -6.50 -19.45
N GLN A 320 -21.45 -6.13 -20.50
CA GLN A 320 -21.94 -4.78 -20.70
C GLN A 320 -23.38 -4.66 -20.21
N TYR A 321 -23.75 -3.50 -19.66
CA TYR A 321 -25.15 -3.19 -19.33
C TYR A 321 -25.43 -1.70 -19.58
N THR A 322 -26.71 -1.35 -19.74
CA THR A 322 -27.15 0.05 -19.92
C THR A 322 -28.20 0.50 -18.92
N GLY A 323 -28.69 -0.40 -18.07
CA GLY A 323 -29.68 -0.05 -17.07
C GLY A 323 -29.84 -1.07 -15.97
N LYS A 324 -30.34 -0.58 -14.85
CA LYS A 324 -30.67 -1.38 -13.66
C LYS A 324 -31.98 -0.94 -13.05
N SER A 325 -32.60 -1.84 -12.28
CA SER A 325 -33.77 -1.54 -11.43
C SER A 325 -33.49 -2.08 -10.03
N SER A 326 -33.30 -1.18 -9.05
CA SER A 326 -32.80 -1.56 -7.72
C SER A 326 -31.48 -2.35 -7.86
N ASP A 327 -31.42 -3.56 -7.35
CA ASP A 327 -30.25 -4.42 -7.37
C ASP A 327 -30.20 -5.38 -8.58
N THR A 328 -31.12 -5.24 -9.53
CA THR A 328 -31.18 -6.07 -10.75
C THR A 328 -30.61 -5.31 -11.94
N ILE A 329 -29.59 -5.85 -12.57
CA ILE A 329 -29.11 -5.44 -13.88
C ILE A 329 -30.04 -6.08 -14.91
N ASN A 330 -30.78 -5.25 -15.68
CA ASN A 330 -31.88 -5.73 -16.50
C ASN A 330 -32.04 -5.08 -17.88
N ALA A 331 -31.12 -4.20 -18.27
CA ALA A 331 -31.20 -3.56 -19.57
C ALA A 331 -29.84 -3.54 -20.27
N GLY A 332 -29.86 -3.81 -21.59
CA GLY A 332 -28.70 -3.75 -22.47
C GLY A 332 -27.57 -4.69 -22.10
N VAL A 333 -27.88 -5.79 -21.43
CA VAL A 333 -26.86 -6.79 -21.03
C VAL A 333 -26.36 -7.50 -22.28
N VAL A 334 -25.05 -7.41 -22.48
CA VAL A 334 -24.32 -8.16 -23.52
C VAL A 334 -23.21 -8.93 -22.85
N ARG A 335 -23.19 -10.24 -23.09
CA ARG A 335 -22.26 -11.18 -22.50
C ARG A 335 -20.97 -11.29 -23.30
N GLY A 336 -19.85 -11.58 -22.63
CA GLY A 336 -18.58 -11.90 -23.28
C GLY A 336 -18.01 -10.77 -24.13
N VAL A 337 -18.18 -9.50 -23.71
CA VAL A 337 -17.67 -8.33 -24.47
C VAL A 337 -16.13 -8.21 -24.37
N ARG A 338 -15.56 -7.42 -25.25
CA ARG A 338 -14.11 -7.08 -25.26
C ARG A 338 -13.18 -8.28 -25.31
N GLY A 339 -13.59 -9.33 -26.03
CA GLY A 339 -12.77 -10.52 -26.24
C GLY A 339 -12.81 -11.56 -25.12
N THR A 340 -13.68 -11.38 -24.14
CA THR A 340 -13.99 -12.43 -23.16
C THR A 340 -15.05 -13.38 -23.71
N THR A 341 -15.25 -14.52 -23.06
CA THR A 341 -16.23 -15.53 -23.46
C THR A 341 -17.36 -15.59 -22.44
N ALA A 342 -18.60 -15.59 -22.89
CA ALA A 342 -19.74 -15.77 -22.00
C ALA A 342 -19.67 -17.13 -21.30
N ALA A 343 -19.86 -17.12 -19.99
CA ALA A 343 -19.77 -18.31 -19.13
C ALA A 343 -20.90 -18.32 -18.07
N ALA A 344 -21.19 -19.48 -17.53
CA ALA A 344 -22.06 -19.56 -16.36
C ALA A 344 -21.29 -19.14 -15.10
N HIS A 345 -21.96 -18.44 -14.18
CA HIS A 345 -21.38 -18.00 -12.91
C HIS A 345 -22.27 -18.43 -11.74
N ASP A 346 -21.63 -18.90 -10.68
CA ASP A 346 -22.33 -19.34 -9.47
C ASP A 346 -22.85 -18.15 -8.64
N ASP A 347 -23.89 -18.41 -7.84
CA ASP A 347 -24.35 -17.45 -6.84
C ASP A 347 -23.24 -17.14 -5.81
N GLY A 348 -23.17 -15.87 -5.38
CA GLY A 348 -22.17 -15.39 -4.42
C GLY A 348 -20.79 -15.03 -5.01
N VAL A 349 -20.53 -15.26 -6.30
CA VAL A 349 -19.26 -14.83 -6.93
C VAL A 349 -19.13 -13.32 -6.96
N ALA A 350 -17.89 -12.82 -6.93
CA ALA A 350 -17.61 -11.39 -6.95
C ALA A 350 -17.96 -10.76 -8.30
N VAL A 351 -18.69 -9.66 -8.26
CA VAL A 351 -19.00 -8.79 -9.40
C VAL A 351 -18.30 -7.46 -9.20
N LYS A 352 -17.46 -7.09 -10.14
CA LYS A 352 -16.60 -5.91 -10.06
C LYS A 352 -16.94 -4.93 -11.17
N GLU A 353 -17.00 -3.64 -10.85
CA GLU A 353 -17.07 -2.60 -11.87
C GLU A 353 -15.83 -2.65 -12.77
N ALA A 354 -16.03 -2.51 -14.06
CA ALA A 354 -14.99 -2.60 -15.08
C ALA A 354 -15.06 -1.47 -16.11
N ASN A 355 -15.70 -0.34 -15.78
CA ASN A 355 -15.93 0.77 -16.71
C ASN A 355 -14.65 1.31 -17.35
N ASP A 356 -13.53 1.22 -16.64
CA ASP A 356 -12.20 1.63 -17.12
C ASP A 356 -11.45 0.56 -17.91
N PHE A 357 -12.04 -0.61 -18.13
CA PHE A 357 -11.41 -1.67 -18.88
C PHE A 357 -11.32 -1.29 -20.38
N ILE A 358 -10.12 -1.09 -20.86
CA ILE A 358 -9.84 -0.66 -22.24
C ILE A 358 -9.24 -1.76 -23.14
N GLY A 359 -9.07 -2.97 -22.59
CA GLY A 359 -8.52 -4.10 -23.32
C GLY A 359 -7.00 -4.03 -23.52
N PHE A 360 -6.48 -4.98 -24.30
CA PHE A 360 -5.05 -5.07 -24.60
C PHE A 360 -4.60 -3.87 -25.45
N GLY A 361 -3.50 -3.23 -25.03
CA GLY A 361 -2.91 -2.07 -25.72
C GLY A 361 -3.50 -0.72 -25.31
N GLY A 362 -4.42 -0.70 -24.36
CA GLY A 362 -4.80 0.54 -23.71
C GLY A 362 -3.65 1.14 -22.90
N ALA A 363 -3.58 2.46 -22.83
CA ALA A 363 -2.64 3.12 -21.93
C ALA A 363 -2.92 2.67 -20.49
N SER A 364 -1.88 2.32 -19.75
CA SER A 364 -2.02 2.07 -18.32
C SER A 364 -2.60 3.33 -17.67
N ASP A 365 -3.55 3.16 -16.76
CA ASP A 365 -4.02 4.28 -15.97
C ASP A 365 -2.81 4.88 -15.22
N THR A 366 -2.41 6.09 -15.64
CA THR A 366 -1.27 6.79 -15.03
C THR A 366 -1.56 7.27 -13.63
N THR A 367 -2.78 7.07 -13.11
CA THR A 367 -3.13 7.32 -11.71
C THR A 367 -2.66 6.21 -10.77
N ALA A 368 -2.28 5.03 -11.27
CA ALA A 368 -1.44 4.13 -10.49
C ALA A 368 -0.10 4.85 -10.31
N SER A 369 0.12 5.46 -9.17
CA SER A 369 1.35 6.15 -8.86
C SER A 369 2.52 5.19 -9.08
N SER A 370 3.19 5.32 -10.23
CA SER A 370 4.46 4.66 -10.47
C SER A 370 5.42 5.14 -9.39
N GLY A 371 5.66 4.32 -8.37
CA GLY A 371 6.50 4.67 -7.24
C GLY A 371 5.87 4.53 -5.86
N ALA A 372 4.57 4.18 -5.74
CA ALA A 372 4.01 3.83 -4.45
C ALA A 372 4.51 2.45 -4.02
N ASN A 373 5.49 2.44 -3.16
CA ASN A 373 6.00 1.21 -2.54
C ASN A 373 5.12 0.81 -1.36
N ILE A 374 4.91 -0.50 -1.20
CA ILE A 374 4.37 -1.06 0.05
C ILE A 374 5.19 -0.50 1.22
N ARG A 375 4.51 -0.19 2.33
CA ARG A 375 5.20 0.20 3.55
C ARG A 375 6.15 -0.91 4.00
N LEU A 376 7.44 -0.65 3.90
CA LEU A 376 8.50 -1.51 4.42
C LEU A 376 9.26 -0.79 5.53
N TRP A 377 9.80 -1.58 6.45
CA TRP A 377 10.65 -1.11 7.54
C TRP A 377 11.99 -1.81 7.47
N ALA A 378 13.05 -1.07 7.69
CA ALA A 378 14.36 -1.61 8.02
C ALA A 378 14.64 -1.36 9.49
N GLN A 379 15.25 -2.32 10.16
CA GLN A 379 15.52 -2.26 11.59
C GLN A 379 16.78 -3.05 11.95
N ASP A 380 17.53 -2.53 12.91
CA ASP A 380 18.68 -3.22 13.51
C ASP A 380 18.89 -2.71 14.94
N ASN A 381 19.41 -3.52 15.84
CA ASN A 381 19.59 -3.13 17.22
C ASN A 381 20.95 -2.45 17.46
N TRP A 382 20.92 -1.38 18.25
CA TRP A 382 22.09 -0.70 18.80
C TRP A 382 22.25 -1.09 20.27
N GLY A 383 22.97 -2.18 20.51
CA GLY A 383 22.98 -2.78 21.84
C GLY A 383 21.58 -3.27 22.23
N GLU A 384 20.99 -2.69 23.28
CA GLU A 384 19.63 -3.01 23.73
C GLU A 384 18.55 -2.17 23.04
N ASP A 385 18.94 -1.04 22.45
CA ASP A 385 18.06 -0.09 21.78
C ASP A 385 17.81 -0.49 20.32
N LEU A 386 16.82 0.12 19.66
CA LEU A 386 16.47 -0.18 18.28
C LEU A 386 16.58 1.07 17.40
N ALA A 387 17.36 0.96 16.32
CA ALA A 387 17.37 1.90 15.22
C ALA A 387 16.55 1.33 14.06
N PHE A 388 15.61 2.11 13.53
CA PHE A 388 14.75 1.64 12.45
C PHE A 388 14.27 2.80 11.58
N ASN A 389 13.90 2.50 10.35
CA ASN A 389 13.37 3.51 9.44
C ASN A 389 12.23 2.95 8.57
N ILE A 390 11.41 3.85 8.09
CA ILE A 390 10.51 3.61 6.97
C ILE A 390 11.35 3.65 5.69
N TYR A 391 11.13 2.70 4.78
CA TYR A 391 11.78 2.70 3.46
C TYR A 391 11.46 4.00 2.71
N ASP A 392 12.49 4.71 2.28
CA ASP A 392 12.42 6.07 1.73
C ASP A 392 11.73 7.07 2.68
N GLY A 393 11.95 6.90 3.97
CA GLY A 393 11.35 7.71 5.03
C GLY A 393 12.32 8.03 6.16
N ALA A 394 11.77 8.56 7.23
CA ALA A 394 12.55 9.03 8.38
C ALA A 394 13.18 7.88 9.19
N LEU A 395 14.28 8.23 9.86
CA LEU A 395 15.04 7.37 10.76
C LEU A 395 14.60 7.62 12.21
N TYR A 396 14.30 6.53 12.93
CA TYR A 396 13.76 6.53 14.29
C TYR A 396 14.62 5.71 15.24
N TYR A 397 14.55 6.09 16.50
CA TYR A 397 15.25 5.43 17.61
C TYR A 397 14.28 5.14 18.75
N TRP A 398 14.29 3.90 19.22
CA TRP A 398 13.62 3.48 20.44
C TRP A 398 14.66 3.14 21.50
N ASN A 399 14.52 3.77 22.67
CA ASN A 399 15.44 3.60 23.80
C ASN A 399 14.83 2.64 24.82
N LYS A 400 15.49 1.51 25.05
CA LYS A 400 15.05 0.48 26.02
C LYS A 400 14.92 1.03 27.44
N THR A 401 15.81 1.96 27.83
CA THR A 401 15.80 2.54 29.18
C THR A 401 14.52 3.33 29.46
N LEU A 402 13.91 3.93 28.44
CA LEU A 402 12.62 4.61 28.58
C LEU A 402 11.44 3.64 28.68
N GLY A 403 11.64 2.38 28.30
CA GLY A 403 10.65 1.30 28.39
C GLY A 403 9.64 1.24 27.25
N LEU A 404 8.89 0.15 27.23
CA LEU A 404 7.94 -0.20 26.16
C LEU A 404 6.70 0.71 26.07
N GLY A 405 6.41 1.48 27.10
CA GLY A 405 5.33 2.48 27.09
C GLY A 405 5.67 3.77 26.34
N ASN A 406 6.92 3.94 25.88
CA ASN A 406 7.36 5.14 25.19
C ASN A 406 7.48 4.90 23.70
N ARG A 407 6.96 5.86 22.95
CA ARG A 407 7.05 5.87 21.48
C ARG A 407 8.47 6.15 21.02
N ALA A 408 8.84 5.59 19.87
CA ALA A 408 10.10 5.95 19.22
C ALA A 408 10.08 7.40 18.73
N THR A 409 11.25 8.00 18.66
CA THR A 409 11.43 9.39 18.23
C THR A 409 12.43 9.46 17.08
N THR A 410 12.48 10.57 16.35
CA THR A 410 13.45 10.74 15.26
C THR A 410 14.86 10.82 15.80
N PHE A 411 15.84 10.38 15.03
CA PHE A 411 17.26 10.55 15.40
C PHE A 411 17.62 12.02 15.62
N ALA A 412 17.12 12.92 14.80
CA ALA A 412 17.37 14.35 14.91
C ALA A 412 16.87 14.96 16.23
N SER A 413 15.95 14.32 16.93
CA SER A 413 15.44 14.79 18.24
C SER A 413 16.21 14.24 19.44
N GLN A 414 17.20 13.37 19.22
CA GLN A 414 18.00 12.81 20.30
C GLN A 414 19.03 13.82 20.82
N ALA A 415 19.34 13.72 22.12
CA ALA A 415 20.39 14.54 22.71
C ALA A 415 21.74 14.25 22.05
N GLY A 416 22.46 15.28 21.63
CA GLY A 416 23.75 15.15 20.95
C GLY A 416 23.65 14.82 19.46
N ALA A 417 22.43 14.79 18.91
CA ALA A 417 22.24 14.56 17.48
C ALA A 417 22.85 15.70 16.63
N SER A 418 23.63 15.33 15.63
CA SER A 418 24.22 16.26 14.67
C SER A 418 24.01 15.73 13.25
N ASP A 419 23.31 16.49 12.41
CA ASP A 419 23.12 16.22 10.97
C ASP A 419 22.80 14.76 10.61
N SER A 420 22.00 14.08 11.45
CA SER A 420 21.54 12.71 11.15
C SER A 420 20.70 12.68 9.88
N PRO A 421 20.70 11.57 9.11
CA PRO A 421 19.83 11.43 7.95
C PRO A 421 18.36 11.61 8.32
N THR A 422 17.64 12.41 7.54
CA THR A 422 16.20 12.65 7.71
C THR A 422 15.33 11.77 6.80
N ILE A 423 15.96 11.16 5.79
CA ILE A 423 15.34 10.21 4.88
C ILE A 423 16.36 9.14 4.48
N THR A 424 15.96 7.87 4.51
CA THR A 424 16.84 6.75 4.14
C THR A 424 16.04 5.56 3.67
N ARG A 425 16.60 4.77 2.76
CA ARG A 425 16.00 3.50 2.32
C ARG A 425 16.18 2.42 3.37
N ARG A 426 17.41 2.25 3.84
CA ARG A 426 17.74 1.17 4.78
C ARG A 426 18.74 1.64 5.80
N THR A 427 18.52 1.20 7.03
CA THR A 427 19.43 1.41 8.15
C THR A 427 19.94 0.08 8.65
N MET A 428 21.21 0.02 9.00
CA MET A 428 21.86 -1.15 9.60
C MET A 428 22.91 -0.68 10.61
N VAL A 429 23.17 -1.50 11.60
CA VAL A 429 24.30 -1.33 12.53
C VAL A 429 25.45 -2.18 12.03
N SER A 430 26.62 -1.58 11.82
CA SER A 430 27.83 -2.32 11.48
C SER A 430 28.25 -3.24 12.64
N GLY A 431 28.95 -4.32 12.34
CA GLY A 431 29.26 -5.37 13.33
C GLY A 431 30.16 -4.90 14.47
N ALA A 432 31.48 -5.18 14.36
CA ALA A 432 32.44 -4.98 15.44
C ALA A 432 32.84 -3.50 15.64
N ASP A 433 32.68 -2.68 14.62
CA ASP A 433 33.09 -1.27 14.57
C ASP A 433 31.97 -0.32 15.05
N ARG A 434 30.75 -0.84 15.26
CA ARG A 434 29.60 -0.13 15.85
C ARG A 434 29.38 1.29 15.31
N HIS A 435 28.99 1.37 14.04
CA HIS A 435 28.44 2.54 13.39
C HIS A 435 26.99 2.24 12.98
N ILE A 436 26.14 3.25 12.97
CA ILE A 436 24.87 3.15 12.25
C ILE A 436 25.11 3.59 10.82
N VAL A 437 24.72 2.81 9.86
CA VAL A 437 24.92 3.05 8.43
C VAL A 437 23.56 3.19 7.75
N CYS A 438 23.37 4.29 7.02
CA CYS A 438 22.18 4.58 6.23
C CYS A 438 22.50 4.50 4.74
N PHE A 439 21.69 3.76 4.00
CA PHE A 439 21.82 3.54 2.56
C PHE A 439 20.71 4.26 1.81
N GLY A 440 21.05 4.92 0.68
CA GLY A 440 20.09 5.69 -0.10
C GLY A 440 19.49 6.83 0.73
N CYS A 441 20.30 7.68 1.31
CA CYS A 441 19.88 8.73 2.23
C CYS A 441 20.16 10.13 1.70
N ASN A 442 19.68 11.18 2.39
CA ASN A 442 20.04 12.55 2.05
C ASN A 442 21.51 12.84 2.35
N PRO A 443 22.23 13.57 1.46
CA PRO A 443 23.60 14.02 1.71
C PRO A 443 23.68 14.96 2.93
N ILE A 444 24.90 15.12 3.45
CA ILE A 444 25.19 16.02 4.58
C ILE A 444 24.71 17.44 4.26
N GLY A 445 23.96 18.04 5.18
CA GLY A 445 23.40 19.39 5.04
C GLY A 445 22.33 19.55 3.95
N LYS A 446 21.77 18.43 3.42
CA LYS A 446 20.69 18.44 2.42
C LYS A 446 19.47 17.70 2.97
N THR A 447 18.30 18.04 2.41
CA THR A 447 17.02 17.37 2.73
C THR A 447 16.57 16.41 1.63
N ALA A 448 16.98 16.65 0.38
CA ALA A 448 16.64 15.78 -0.75
C ALA A 448 17.43 14.46 -0.67
N GLN A 449 16.74 13.36 -0.88
CA GLN A 449 17.34 12.02 -0.91
C GLN A 449 18.24 11.84 -2.14
N ASP A 450 19.38 11.21 -1.97
CA ASP A 450 20.23 10.67 -3.03
C ASP A 450 20.25 9.14 -2.88
N LEU A 451 19.66 8.44 -3.82
CA LEU A 451 19.45 7.00 -3.76
C LEU A 451 20.75 6.17 -3.83
N LEU A 452 21.89 6.80 -4.13
CA LEU A 452 23.23 6.17 -4.12
C LEU A 452 24.10 6.64 -2.95
N MET A 453 23.60 7.53 -2.08
CA MET A 453 24.34 8.03 -0.94
C MET A 453 24.35 7.01 0.21
N ILE A 454 25.52 6.82 0.79
CA ILE A 454 25.70 6.07 2.04
C ILE A 454 26.27 7.04 3.08
N ARG A 455 25.71 7.05 4.28
CA ARG A 455 26.23 7.81 5.42
C ARG A 455 26.35 6.91 6.63
N TRP A 456 27.28 7.22 7.50
CA TRP A 456 27.48 6.50 8.75
C TRP A 456 27.74 7.45 9.90
N SER A 457 27.28 7.06 11.10
CA SER A 457 27.52 7.79 12.35
C SER A 457 28.99 7.68 12.77
N ASP A 458 29.37 8.41 13.80
CA ASP A 458 30.64 8.17 14.50
C ASP A 458 30.65 6.81 15.19
N GLN A 459 31.85 6.27 15.39
CA GLN A 459 32.05 4.98 16.08
C GLN A 459 31.56 5.09 17.53
N GLU A 460 30.81 4.08 17.99
CA GLU A 460 30.21 4.03 19.33
C GLU A 460 29.27 5.19 19.66
N SER A 461 28.93 6.05 18.68
CA SER A 461 28.01 7.18 18.82
C SER A 461 26.92 7.12 17.76
N PRO A 462 25.68 6.76 18.12
CA PRO A 462 24.62 6.59 17.13
C PRO A 462 24.09 7.92 16.58
N PHE A 463 24.33 9.05 17.27
CA PHE A 463 23.70 10.33 16.99
C PHE A 463 24.64 11.37 16.36
N ASP A 464 25.95 11.16 16.40
CA ASP A 464 26.92 12.07 15.75
C ASP A 464 27.15 11.65 14.29
N TRP A 465 26.69 12.49 13.36
CA TRP A 465 26.76 12.24 11.91
C TRP A 465 27.52 13.33 11.17
N THR A 466 28.02 14.35 11.88
CA THR A 466 28.79 15.42 11.27
C THR A 466 30.27 15.02 11.20
N PRO A 467 30.85 14.82 10.00
CA PRO A 467 32.26 14.48 9.88
C PRO A 467 33.17 15.61 10.43
N THR A 468 34.12 15.23 11.26
CA THR A 468 35.13 16.11 11.81
C THR A 468 36.53 15.49 11.65
N ALA A 469 37.59 16.25 11.94
CA ALA A 469 38.95 15.72 11.90
C ALA A 469 39.22 14.67 13.00
N THR A 470 38.36 14.57 14.01
CA THR A 470 38.57 13.74 15.21
C THR A 470 37.58 12.60 15.38
N ASN A 471 36.53 12.56 14.57
CA ASN A 471 35.55 11.47 14.59
C ASN A 471 35.61 10.60 13.31
N THR A 472 34.85 9.54 13.29
CA THR A 472 34.79 8.58 12.18
C THR A 472 33.52 8.70 11.35
N ALA A 473 32.62 9.64 11.69
CA ALA A 473 31.42 9.90 10.90
C ALA A 473 31.78 10.26 9.45
N GLY A 474 30.95 9.86 8.50
CA GLY A 474 31.26 10.11 7.10
C GLY A 474 30.14 9.81 6.14
N ALA A 475 30.47 10.05 4.87
CA ALA A 475 29.55 9.79 3.76
C ALA A 475 30.32 9.41 2.50
N GLN A 476 29.76 8.54 1.71
CA GLN A 476 30.29 8.19 0.39
C GLN A 476 29.13 7.87 -0.57
N ARG A 477 29.22 8.39 -1.78
CA ARG A 477 28.28 8.08 -2.85
C ARG A 477 28.82 6.98 -3.73
N ILE A 478 27.98 5.95 -4.01
CA ILE A 478 28.32 4.94 -5.03
C ILE A 478 28.21 5.59 -6.42
N SER A 479 29.17 5.27 -7.29
CA SER A 479 29.26 5.86 -8.63
C SER A 479 28.59 5.02 -9.73
N SER A 480 28.10 3.81 -9.41
CA SER A 480 27.52 2.86 -10.36
C SER A 480 26.06 2.56 -9.99
N GLY A 481 25.19 2.61 -10.99
CA GLY A 481 23.76 2.45 -10.82
C GLY A 481 23.01 3.77 -10.67
N SER A 482 21.69 3.68 -10.52
CA SER A 482 20.81 4.82 -10.26
C SER A 482 20.27 4.82 -8.83
N GLU A 483 20.20 3.64 -8.20
CA GLU A 483 19.68 3.50 -6.84
C GLU A 483 20.24 2.26 -6.11
N ILE A 484 20.33 2.33 -4.81
CA ILE A 484 20.60 1.18 -3.94
C ILE A 484 19.28 0.44 -3.72
N ILE A 485 19.22 -0.82 -4.13
CA ILE A 485 18.04 -1.69 -3.96
C ILE A 485 18.06 -2.38 -2.60
N ALA A 486 19.20 -2.96 -2.24
CA ALA A 486 19.33 -3.74 -1.01
C ALA A 486 20.71 -3.57 -0.39
N ALA A 487 20.78 -3.77 0.90
CA ALA A 487 22.03 -3.95 1.63
C ALA A 487 21.87 -5.09 2.65
N GLN A 488 22.93 -5.88 2.85
CA GLN A 488 22.92 -7.01 3.78
C GLN A 488 24.24 -7.11 4.53
N LYS A 489 24.14 -7.27 5.84
CA LYS A 489 25.28 -7.46 6.73
C LYS A 489 25.79 -8.91 6.63
N THR A 490 27.09 -9.08 6.44
CA THR A 490 27.80 -10.35 6.55
C THR A 490 28.73 -10.31 7.77
N ARG A 491 29.58 -11.31 7.94
CA ARG A 491 30.51 -11.37 9.09
C ARG A 491 31.57 -10.27 9.09
N GLN A 492 32.02 -9.80 7.93
CA GLN A 492 33.19 -8.93 7.80
C GLN A 492 32.90 -7.66 7.01
N GLU A 493 31.77 -7.61 6.32
CA GLU A 493 31.44 -6.53 5.40
C GLU A 493 29.93 -6.38 5.24
N MET A 494 29.52 -5.26 4.69
CA MET A 494 28.17 -5.03 4.21
C MET A 494 28.16 -5.14 2.70
N ILE A 495 27.29 -5.98 2.15
CA ILE A 495 27.10 -6.12 0.72
C ILE A 495 25.97 -5.20 0.31
N VAL A 496 26.20 -4.41 -0.74
CA VAL A 496 25.27 -3.40 -1.25
C VAL A 496 24.95 -3.68 -2.71
N TRP A 497 23.69 -3.86 -3.01
CA TRP A 497 23.17 -4.02 -4.38
C TRP A 497 22.61 -2.70 -4.87
N THR A 498 23.06 -2.29 -6.04
CA THR A 498 22.37 -1.27 -6.82
C THR A 498 21.48 -1.95 -7.88
N ASP A 499 20.80 -1.17 -8.67
CA ASP A 499 20.04 -1.64 -9.85
C ASP A 499 20.93 -2.27 -10.93
N THR A 500 22.26 -2.03 -10.92
CA THR A 500 23.20 -2.52 -11.95
C THR A 500 24.46 -3.16 -11.43
N SER A 501 24.77 -3.07 -10.13
CA SER A 501 26.07 -3.49 -9.60
C SER A 501 26.02 -3.96 -8.16
N LEU A 502 27.04 -4.73 -7.79
CA LEU A 502 27.25 -5.27 -6.45
C LEU A 502 28.53 -4.68 -5.85
N HIS A 503 28.42 -4.22 -4.61
CA HIS A 503 29.52 -3.60 -3.88
C HIS A 503 29.73 -4.27 -2.52
N ALA A 504 30.99 -4.25 -2.06
CA ALA A 504 31.35 -4.57 -0.68
C ALA A 504 31.78 -3.30 0.03
N MET A 505 31.20 -3.04 1.18
CA MET A 505 31.57 -1.98 2.11
C MET A 505 32.22 -2.58 3.33
N ARG A 506 33.49 -2.23 3.59
CA ARG A 506 34.30 -2.79 4.67
C ARG A 506 34.81 -1.69 5.57
N PHE A 507 34.88 -1.95 6.86
CA PHE A 507 35.59 -1.09 7.78
C PHE A 507 37.10 -1.21 7.53
N VAL A 508 37.73 -0.08 7.24
CA VAL A 508 39.19 0.02 6.97
C VAL A 508 39.91 0.84 8.03
N GLY A 509 39.15 1.50 8.91
CA GLY A 509 39.67 2.35 9.97
C GLY A 509 40.09 3.74 9.48
N PRO A 510 40.44 4.62 10.43
CA PRO A 510 40.87 5.97 10.12
C PRO A 510 42.08 5.99 9.16
N PRO A 511 42.19 6.99 8.24
CA PRO A 511 41.30 8.15 8.12
C PRO A 511 40.04 7.95 7.26
N PHE A 512 39.87 6.79 6.64
CA PHE A 512 38.79 6.58 5.65
C PHE A 512 37.53 5.93 6.22
N THR A 513 37.58 5.37 7.43
CA THR A 513 36.51 4.64 8.13
C THR A 513 36.00 3.44 7.35
N PHE A 514 35.35 3.64 6.22
CA PHE A 514 34.87 2.58 5.33
C PHE A 514 35.45 2.70 3.92
N GLY A 515 35.77 1.55 3.34
CA GLY A 515 36.13 1.41 1.93
C GLY A 515 35.03 0.70 1.18
N ILE A 516 34.61 1.25 0.03
CA ILE A 516 33.60 0.64 -0.84
C ILE A 516 34.30 0.21 -2.13
N SER A 517 34.14 -1.08 -2.47
CA SER A 517 34.69 -1.66 -3.70
C SER A 517 33.59 -2.38 -4.49
N MET A 518 33.60 -2.22 -5.81
CA MET A 518 32.72 -2.96 -6.69
C MET A 518 33.17 -4.43 -6.77
N LEU A 519 32.28 -5.37 -6.53
CA LEU A 519 32.49 -6.81 -6.66
C LEU A 519 32.10 -7.32 -8.05
N ALA A 520 30.97 -6.83 -8.57
CA ALA A 520 30.45 -7.24 -9.86
C ALA A 520 29.64 -6.12 -10.51
N ASN A 521 29.60 -6.12 -11.84
CA ASN A 521 28.79 -5.26 -12.67
C ASN A 521 27.75 -6.09 -13.41
N ASN A 522 26.64 -5.47 -13.86
CA ASN A 522 25.49 -6.12 -14.49
C ASN A 522 24.84 -7.20 -13.58
N VAL A 523 24.81 -6.91 -12.29
CA VAL A 523 24.17 -7.73 -11.26
C VAL A 523 23.17 -6.86 -10.52
N SER A 524 21.95 -7.31 -10.43
CA SER A 524 20.87 -6.64 -9.71
C SER A 524 20.12 -7.62 -8.81
N ILE A 525 19.23 -7.10 -7.98
CA ILE A 525 18.35 -7.87 -7.11
C ILE A 525 16.92 -7.36 -7.27
N ILE A 526 15.96 -8.27 -7.26
CA ILE A 526 14.55 -7.96 -7.58
C ILE A 526 13.86 -7.06 -6.54
N GLY A 527 14.38 -6.98 -5.32
CA GLY A 527 13.77 -6.14 -4.28
C GLY A 527 14.59 -6.09 -3.00
N PRO A 528 14.26 -5.16 -2.08
CA PRO A 528 15.09 -4.86 -0.91
C PRO A 528 15.22 -6.01 0.10
N ASN A 529 14.29 -6.95 0.11
CA ASN A 529 14.27 -8.10 1.03
C ASN A 529 14.51 -9.44 0.33
N ALA A 530 14.99 -9.42 -0.92
CA ALA A 530 15.26 -10.63 -1.69
C ALA A 530 16.64 -11.26 -1.38
N VAL A 531 17.30 -10.85 -0.32
CA VAL A 531 18.61 -11.34 0.13
C VAL A 531 18.59 -11.73 1.59
N THR A 532 19.29 -12.81 1.90
CA THR A 532 19.56 -13.24 3.29
C THR A 532 20.95 -13.85 3.41
N THR A 533 21.52 -13.83 4.60
CA THR A 533 22.76 -14.55 4.94
C THR A 533 22.43 -15.92 5.53
N VAL A 534 23.19 -16.92 5.15
CA VAL A 534 23.03 -18.30 5.60
C VAL A 534 24.21 -18.69 6.48
#